data_95d0ed72ef8141af251e7507b9c744a1
#
_entry.id   95d0ed72ef8141af251e7507b9c744a1
#
_cell.length_a   1.000
_cell.length_b   1.000
_cell.length_c   1.000
_cell.angle_alpha   90.00
_cell.angle_beta   90.00
_cell.angle_gamma   90.00
#
_symmetry.space_group_name_H-M   'P 1'
#
loop_
_entity.id
_entity.type
_entity.pdbx_description
1 polymer ?
#
loop_
_entity_poly.entity_id
_entity_poly.type
_entity_poly.pdbx_seq_one_letter_code
_entity_poly.pdbx_strand_id
1 'polypeptide(L)'
;MRDTILFGDCRETLKQFDEKARTCITSPPYYGLRDYGGEEYQIGQEQTPDEFIEQLVSVFREVRNILTDDGTLWVNLGDSYYNYRPGKGQSYPKQSVSKTKQDLPDECNKRGNKLDGLKEKDLIGIPW
;
A
#
# COMPACT_ATOMS: atom_id res chain seq x y z
N MET A 1 -12.33 10.31 -22.46
CA MET A 1 -12.88 10.64 -21.10
C MET A 1 -12.14 11.86 -20.59
N ARG A 2 -12.80 12.92 -20.19
CA ARG A 2 -12.17 14.15 -19.65
C ARG A 2 -12.76 14.45 -18.29
N ASP A 3 -11.91 14.89 -17.35
CA ASP A 3 -12.30 15.41 -16.04
C ASP A 3 -13.28 14.47 -15.29
N THR A 4 -12.94 13.18 -15.25
CA THR A 4 -13.81 12.14 -14.68
C THR A 4 -13.14 11.50 -13.48
N ILE A 5 -13.89 11.26 -12.42
CA ILE A 5 -13.48 10.48 -11.25
C ILE A 5 -14.15 9.11 -11.34
N LEU A 6 -13.34 8.06 -11.35
CA LEU A 6 -13.82 6.68 -11.28
C LEU A 6 -13.81 6.22 -9.82
N PHE A 7 -14.94 5.70 -9.35
CA PHE A 7 -15.10 5.18 -8.00
C PHE A 7 -14.98 3.66 -8.01
N GLY A 8 -14.30 3.10 -7.02
CA GLY A 8 -14.15 1.67 -6.82
C GLY A 8 -12.70 1.21 -6.76
N ASP A 9 -12.51 -0.10 -6.71
CA ASP A 9 -11.18 -0.69 -6.76
C ASP A 9 -10.51 -0.38 -8.09
N CYS A 10 -9.32 0.21 -8.04
CA CYS A 10 -8.59 0.59 -9.25
C CYS A 10 -8.23 -0.62 -10.13
N ARG A 11 -8.08 -1.80 -9.56
CA ARG A 11 -7.84 -3.05 -10.32
C ARG A 11 -9.00 -3.43 -11.23
N GLU A 12 -10.23 -3.02 -10.86
CA GLU A 12 -11.43 -3.26 -11.66
C GLU A 12 -11.79 -2.06 -12.54
N THR A 13 -11.66 -0.85 -12.00
CA THR A 13 -11.99 0.36 -12.77
C THR A 13 -11.04 0.61 -13.93
N LEU A 14 -9.74 0.26 -13.78
CA LEU A 14 -8.76 0.38 -14.86
C LEU A 14 -9.05 -0.59 -16.02
N LYS A 15 -9.60 -1.77 -15.75
CA LYS A 15 -10.00 -2.72 -16.81
C LYS A 15 -11.14 -2.20 -17.67
N GLN A 16 -11.95 -1.32 -17.13
CA GLN A 16 -13.09 -0.70 -17.84
C GLN A 16 -12.69 0.56 -18.58
N PHE A 17 -11.42 0.98 -18.46
CA PHE A 17 -10.91 2.17 -19.12
C PHE A 17 -10.60 1.84 -20.58
N ASP A 18 -11.39 2.40 -21.51
CA ASP A 18 -11.37 2.10 -22.94
C ASP A 18 -10.42 3.02 -23.75
N GLU A 19 -9.89 4.06 -23.14
CA GLU A 19 -8.95 5.00 -23.74
C GLU A 19 -7.51 4.70 -23.34
N LYS A 20 -6.55 5.21 -24.07
CA LYS A 20 -5.13 5.15 -23.70
C LYS A 20 -4.69 6.42 -22.99
N ALA A 21 -3.97 6.25 -21.90
CA ALA A 21 -3.36 7.34 -21.15
C ALA A 21 -1.89 7.55 -21.58
N ARG A 22 -1.46 8.78 -21.67
CA ARG A 22 -0.04 9.11 -21.94
C ARG A 22 0.82 9.15 -20.70
N THR A 23 0.20 9.40 -19.56
CA THR A 23 0.93 9.52 -18.29
C THR A 23 0.05 9.03 -17.14
N CYS A 24 0.66 8.27 -16.25
CA CYS A 24 0.10 7.98 -14.95
C CYS A 24 1.03 8.56 -13.87
N ILE A 25 0.47 9.31 -12.95
CA ILE A 25 1.18 9.87 -11.79
C ILE A 25 0.44 9.40 -10.54
N THR A 26 1.13 8.71 -9.65
CA THR A 26 0.48 8.14 -8.47
C THR A 26 1.40 8.09 -7.25
N SER A 27 0.77 8.12 -6.08
CA SER A 27 1.36 7.78 -4.79
C SER A 27 0.49 6.68 -4.19
N PRO A 28 0.83 5.40 -4.39
CA PRO A 28 0.05 4.30 -3.85
C PRO A 28 0.11 4.29 -2.31
N PRO A 29 -0.79 3.57 -1.64
CA PRO A 29 -0.69 3.35 -0.21
C PRO A 29 0.69 2.79 0.16
N TYR A 30 1.26 3.24 1.27
CA TYR A 30 2.54 2.73 1.77
C TYR A 30 2.30 1.57 2.71
N TYR A 31 3.20 0.60 2.70
CA TYR A 31 3.11 -0.60 3.51
C TYR A 31 3.04 -0.27 5.01
N GLY A 32 1.97 -0.71 5.67
CA GLY A 32 1.78 -0.58 7.11
C GLY A 32 1.70 0.87 7.64
N LEU A 33 1.51 1.88 6.76
CA LEU A 33 1.56 3.28 7.18
C LEU A 33 0.21 3.81 7.64
N ARG A 34 -0.87 3.50 6.94
CA ARG A 34 -2.20 4.03 7.23
C ARG A 34 -3.25 2.95 7.09
N ASP A 35 -4.12 2.91 8.10
CA ASP A 35 -5.39 2.22 8.02
C ASP A 35 -6.47 3.27 7.79
N TYR A 36 -7.17 3.16 6.67
CA TYR A 36 -8.27 4.05 6.31
C TYR A 36 -9.62 3.57 6.86
N GLY A 37 -9.61 2.51 7.70
CA GLY A 37 -10.83 1.89 8.21
C GLY A 37 -11.64 1.22 7.10
N GLY A 38 -10.95 0.87 6.04
CA GLY A 38 -11.53 0.31 4.83
C GLY A 38 -11.79 -1.19 4.96
N GLU A 39 -12.37 -1.68 3.91
CA GLU A 39 -12.76 -3.06 3.74
C GLU A 39 -11.54 -3.95 3.51
N GLU A 40 -11.77 -5.25 3.48
CA GLU A 40 -10.82 -6.35 3.27
C GLU A 40 -9.91 -6.20 2.03
N TYR A 41 -10.20 -5.24 1.15
CA TYR A 41 -9.47 -4.98 -0.11
C TYR A 41 -8.47 -3.83 -0.04
N GLN A 42 -8.28 -3.23 1.13
CA GLN A 42 -7.37 -2.10 1.28
C GLN A 42 -5.92 -2.55 1.06
N ILE A 43 -5.24 -1.94 0.08
CA ILE A 43 -3.81 -2.11 -0.15
C ILE A 43 -3.03 -1.35 0.93
N GLY A 44 -1.96 -1.96 1.44
CA GLY A 44 -1.08 -1.39 2.47
C GLY A 44 -1.28 -1.98 3.86
N GLN A 45 -2.19 -2.95 4.02
CA GLN A 45 -2.47 -3.64 5.29
C GLN A 45 -2.18 -5.15 5.23
N GLU A 46 -1.48 -5.59 4.21
CA GLU A 46 -1.08 -6.98 4.02
C GLU A 46 -0.18 -7.47 5.18
N GLN A 47 -0.19 -8.75 5.44
CA GLN A 47 0.56 -9.33 6.55
C GLN A 47 2.07 -9.35 6.28
N THR A 48 2.45 -9.45 5.01
CA THR A 48 3.85 -9.50 4.58
C THR A 48 4.15 -8.45 3.51
N PRO A 49 5.41 -7.97 3.42
CA PRO A 49 5.83 -7.09 2.33
C PRO A 49 5.65 -7.71 0.95
N ASP A 50 5.83 -9.02 0.82
CA ASP A 50 5.69 -9.73 -0.45
C ASP A 50 4.25 -9.69 -0.95
N GLU A 51 3.27 -9.95 -0.07
CA GLU A 51 1.85 -9.82 -0.41
C GLU A 51 1.50 -8.40 -0.84
N PHE A 52 2.03 -7.39 -0.14
CA PHE A 52 1.85 -5.99 -0.50
C PHE A 52 2.41 -5.67 -1.89
N ILE A 53 3.63 -6.16 -2.19
CA ILE A 53 4.27 -5.96 -3.50
C ILE A 53 3.45 -6.65 -4.60
N GLU A 54 2.95 -7.86 -4.37
CA GLU A 54 2.08 -8.55 -5.32
C GLU A 54 0.82 -7.74 -5.65
N GLN A 55 0.19 -7.13 -4.64
CA GLN A 55 -0.97 -6.26 -4.85
C GLN A 55 -0.61 -5.03 -5.68
N LEU A 56 0.49 -4.35 -5.37
CA LEU A 56 0.96 -3.20 -6.16
C LEU A 56 1.31 -3.60 -7.61
N VAL A 57 1.98 -4.72 -7.80
CA VAL A 57 2.31 -5.22 -9.14
C VAL A 57 1.03 -5.49 -9.94
N SER A 58 -0.02 -6.03 -9.30
CA SER A 58 -1.30 -6.25 -9.97
C SER A 58 -1.92 -4.94 -10.47
N VAL A 59 -1.89 -3.89 -9.65
CA VAL A 59 -2.36 -2.55 -10.05
C VAL A 59 -1.53 -1.99 -11.21
N PHE A 60 -0.21 -2.06 -11.12
CA PHE A 60 0.65 -1.49 -12.17
C PHE A 60 0.62 -2.26 -13.48
N ARG A 61 0.25 -3.53 -13.48
CA ARG A 61 -0.06 -4.27 -14.71
C ARG A 61 -1.27 -3.67 -15.42
N GLU A 62 -2.33 -3.33 -14.68
CA GLU A 62 -3.48 -2.66 -15.30
C GLU A 62 -3.14 -1.24 -15.77
N VAL A 63 -2.33 -0.49 -15.02
CA VAL A 63 -1.80 0.80 -15.48
C VAL A 63 -1.02 0.64 -16.79
N ARG A 64 -0.16 -0.37 -16.91
CA ARG A 64 0.57 -0.64 -18.14
C ARG A 64 -0.37 -0.91 -19.31
N ASN A 65 -1.45 -1.64 -19.07
CA ASN A 65 -2.43 -1.98 -20.11
C ASN A 65 -3.13 -0.74 -20.68
N ILE A 66 -3.32 0.30 -19.88
CA ILE A 66 -3.96 1.55 -20.33
C ILE A 66 -2.97 2.61 -20.82
N LEU A 67 -1.67 2.47 -20.57
CA LEU A 67 -0.68 3.42 -21.09
C LEU A 67 -0.47 3.22 -22.60
N THR A 68 -0.16 4.32 -23.29
CA THR A 68 0.37 4.28 -24.66
C THR A 68 1.78 3.67 -24.66
N ASP A 69 2.27 3.21 -25.81
CA ASP A 69 3.61 2.59 -25.91
C ASP A 69 4.74 3.57 -25.54
N ASP A 70 4.53 4.86 -25.74
CA ASP A 70 5.40 5.97 -25.33
C ASP A 70 4.99 6.61 -23.99
N GLY A 71 4.04 6.01 -23.30
CA GLY A 71 3.49 6.53 -22.05
C GLY A 71 4.47 6.43 -20.89
N THR A 72 4.29 7.31 -19.90
CA THR A 72 5.15 7.38 -18.71
C THR A 72 4.40 7.05 -17.42
N LEU A 73 5.06 6.37 -16.51
CA LEU A 73 4.57 6.10 -15.16
C LEU A 73 5.46 6.78 -14.14
N TRP A 74 4.88 7.64 -13.31
CA TRP A 74 5.55 8.32 -12.20
C TRP A 74 4.99 7.82 -10.89
N VAL A 75 5.83 7.17 -10.08
CA VAL A 75 5.43 6.59 -8.80
C VAL A 75 6.19 7.24 -7.67
N ASN A 76 5.48 7.85 -6.72
CA ASN A 76 6.06 8.26 -5.44
C ASN A 76 5.80 7.16 -4.41
N LEU A 77 6.83 6.42 -4.05
CA LEU A 77 6.75 5.27 -3.15
C LEU A 77 7.84 5.36 -2.08
N GLY A 78 7.41 5.32 -0.81
CA GLY A 78 8.32 5.26 0.33
C GLY A 78 8.68 3.84 0.71
N ASP A 79 9.84 3.70 1.37
CA ASP A 79 10.21 2.46 2.04
C ASP A 79 9.78 2.49 3.52
N SER A 80 9.82 1.34 4.16
CA SER A 80 9.50 1.18 5.58
C SER A 80 10.66 0.51 6.31
N TYR A 81 10.84 0.87 7.58
CA TYR A 81 11.79 0.19 8.44
C TYR A 81 11.14 -1.04 9.07
N TYR A 82 11.89 -2.15 9.05
CA TYR A 82 11.49 -3.34 9.78
C TYR A 82 11.53 -3.08 11.28
N ASN A 83 10.41 -3.28 11.95
CA ASN A 83 10.26 -3.04 13.38
C ASN A 83 9.58 -4.23 14.05
N TYR A 84 10.35 -5.30 14.23
CA TYR A 84 9.89 -6.46 14.97
C TYR A 84 10.38 -6.40 16.43
N ARG A 85 9.44 -6.31 17.37
CA ARG A 85 9.74 -6.35 18.82
C ARG A 85 9.06 -7.55 19.44
N PRO A 86 9.80 -8.62 19.77
CA PRO A 86 9.23 -9.76 20.47
C PRO A 86 8.57 -9.29 21.79
N GLY A 87 7.32 -9.66 22.01
CA GLY A 87 6.61 -9.37 23.26
C GLY A 87 5.94 -8.01 23.40
N LYS A 88 6.18 -7.08 22.50
CA LYS A 88 5.43 -5.81 22.40
C LYS A 88 4.67 -5.80 21.09
N GLY A 89 3.37 -5.51 21.15
CA GLY A 89 2.58 -5.29 19.93
C GLY A 89 3.25 -4.25 19.04
N GLN A 90 3.11 -4.38 17.72
CA GLN A 90 3.53 -3.32 16.83
C GLN A 90 2.81 -2.03 17.24
N SER A 91 3.57 -1.00 17.59
CA SER A 91 2.96 0.31 17.72
C SER A 91 2.63 0.80 16.33
N TYR A 92 1.36 1.09 16.08
CA TYR A 92 0.95 1.80 14.88
C TYR A 92 1.81 3.05 14.67
N PRO A 93 2.12 3.41 13.42
CA PRO A 93 2.78 4.67 13.14
C PRO A 93 2.02 5.81 13.82
N LYS A 94 2.72 6.70 14.44
CA LYS A 94 2.19 7.83 15.24
C LYS A 94 1.29 8.82 14.48
N GLN A 95 0.88 8.51 13.27
CA GLN A 95 0.09 9.36 12.40
C GLN A 95 -1.39 8.99 12.26
N SER A 96 -1.91 8.11 13.12
CA SER A 96 -3.37 8.03 13.22
C SER A 96 -3.85 9.33 13.89
N VAL A 97 -4.48 10.16 13.11
CA VAL A 97 -5.08 11.40 13.58
C VAL A 97 -6.08 11.07 14.68
N SER A 98 -5.79 11.51 15.91
CA SER A 98 -6.72 11.69 17.03
C SER A 98 -7.53 10.49 17.54
N LYS A 99 -6.96 9.30 17.66
CA LYS A 99 -7.54 8.29 18.59
C LYS A 99 -6.71 8.25 19.85
N THR A 100 -7.36 8.42 21.01
CA THR A 100 -6.72 8.21 22.31
C THR A 100 -6.38 6.73 22.48
N LYS A 101 -5.39 6.42 23.32
CA LYS A 101 -4.99 5.02 23.61
C LYS A 101 -6.14 4.10 24.04
N GLN A 102 -7.26 4.65 24.47
CA GLN A 102 -8.45 3.93 24.94
C GLN A 102 -9.37 3.47 23.79
N ASP A 103 -9.21 4.05 22.60
CA ASP A 103 -10.10 3.77 21.46
C ASP A 103 -9.48 2.79 20.44
N LEU A 104 -8.32 2.21 20.76
CA LEU A 104 -7.64 1.25 19.88
C LEU A 104 -8.18 -0.16 20.16
N PRO A 105 -8.69 -0.89 19.17
CA PRO A 105 -9.09 -2.28 19.33
C PRO A 105 -7.92 -3.13 19.84
N ASP A 106 -8.20 -4.17 20.63
CA ASP A 106 -7.20 -5.15 21.08
C ASP A 106 -6.43 -5.82 19.94
N GLU A 107 -6.98 -5.80 18.74
CA GLU A 107 -6.31 -6.26 17.51
C GLU A 107 -5.10 -5.42 17.10
N CYS A 108 -4.97 -4.19 17.59
CA CYS A 108 -3.79 -3.35 17.41
C CYS A 108 -2.52 -3.92 18.03
N ASN A 109 -2.65 -4.98 18.80
CA ASN A 109 -1.54 -5.69 19.44
C ASN A 109 -1.07 -6.92 18.66
N LYS A 110 -1.58 -7.16 17.43
CA LYS A 110 -1.09 -8.25 16.59
C LYS A 110 0.39 -8.03 16.30
N ARG A 111 1.20 -8.98 16.73
CA ARG A 111 2.63 -9.01 16.44
C ARG A 111 2.78 -9.22 14.95
N GLY A 112 3.53 -8.35 14.28
CA GLY A 112 3.95 -8.61 12.92
C GLY A 112 4.73 -9.92 12.85
N ASN A 113 4.62 -10.63 11.74
CA ASN A 113 5.38 -11.83 11.50
C ASN A 113 6.88 -11.48 11.51
N LYS A 114 7.69 -12.38 12.10
CA LYS A 114 9.13 -12.27 11.96
C LYS A 114 9.48 -12.50 10.49
N LEU A 115 10.14 -11.52 9.88
CA LEU A 115 10.68 -11.66 8.54
C LEU A 115 12.12 -12.19 8.64
N ASP A 116 12.39 -13.30 7.96
CA ASP A 116 13.72 -13.88 7.97
C ASP A 116 14.70 -13.00 7.20
N GLY A 117 15.92 -12.87 7.74
CA GLY A 117 16.98 -12.09 7.11
C GLY A 117 16.96 -10.58 7.41
N LEU A 118 15.94 -10.06 8.09
CA LEU A 118 15.86 -8.65 8.49
C LEU A 118 16.09 -8.48 10.00
N LYS A 119 16.85 -7.44 10.36
CA LYS A 119 17.03 -6.95 11.72
C LYS A 119 16.17 -5.73 11.98
N GLU A 120 15.91 -5.45 13.25
CA GLU A 120 15.22 -4.21 13.64
C GLU A 120 15.94 -2.99 13.02
N LYS A 121 15.16 -2.11 12.41
CA LYS A 121 15.57 -0.89 11.68
C LYS A 121 16.24 -1.09 10.33
N ASP A 122 16.31 -2.31 9.81
CA ASP A 122 16.64 -2.49 8.40
C ASP A 122 15.53 -1.91 7.52
N LEU A 123 15.89 -1.36 6.38
CA LEU A 123 14.91 -1.01 5.34
C LEU A 123 14.37 -2.30 4.73
N ILE A 124 13.06 -2.34 4.52
CA ILE A 124 12.41 -3.52 3.93
C ILE A 124 12.72 -3.66 2.45
N GLY A 125 12.96 -2.55 1.75
CA GLY A 125 13.32 -2.53 0.34
C GLY A 125 12.14 -2.50 -0.61
N ILE A 126 10.98 -2.01 -0.15
CA ILE A 126 9.72 -1.97 -0.93
C ILE A 126 9.90 -1.37 -2.33
N PRO A 127 10.57 -0.22 -2.53
CA PRO A 127 10.73 0.38 -3.86
C PRO A 127 11.58 -0.45 -4.83
N TRP A 128 12.43 -1.32 -4.34
CA TRP A 128 13.37 -2.10 -5.15
C TRP A 128 12.80 -3.37 -5.73
#